data_b031e711fe4cd676447b2df92e7892f1
#
_entry.id   b031e711fe4cd676447b2df92e7892f1
#
_cell.length_a   1.000
_cell.length_b   1.000
_cell.length_c   1.000
_cell.angle_alpha   90.00
_cell.angle_beta   90.00
_cell.angle_gamma   90.00
#
_symmetry.space_group_name_H-M   'P 1'
#
loop_
_entity.id
_entity.type
_entity.pdbx_description
1 polymer ?
#
loop_
_entity_poly.entity_id
_entity_poly.type
_entity_poly.pdbx_seq_one_letter_code
_entity_poly.pdbx_strand_id
1 'polypeptide(L)'
;MIVAGDNNNTIEDNTIVGNANGILLASGAEGNIIRGNLVTGNPPVQLSLDSPSTSGVDIRNSATAGANAFEGNICLTSINAPCPSVGPSFTASPNPIPVTGNAFLGSTTLSWNAPDAQLIEIHIGSPDGKLFTTMGNRSSVQTGTWVPDGMTFYLQDVTGGKPLTSDYTLATLVVHLQKK
;
A
#
# COMPACT_ATOMS: atom_id res chain seq x y z
N MET A 1 2.44 -21.31 11.65
CA MET A 1 1.00 -21.63 11.82
C MET A 1 0.73 -21.83 13.31
N ILE A 2 -0.27 -21.17 13.86
CA ILE A 2 -0.77 -21.42 15.22
C ILE A 2 -2.07 -22.21 15.07
N VAL A 3 -2.16 -23.39 15.71
CA VAL A 3 -3.33 -24.26 15.61
C VAL A 3 -4.23 -24.16 16.84
N ALA A 4 -5.41 -24.79 16.81
CA ALA A 4 -6.30 -24.87 17.95
C ALA A 4 -5.59 -25.46 19.18
N GLY A 5 -5.68 -24.77 20.33
CA GLY A 5 -4.96 -25.11 21.54
C GLY A 5 -3.55 -24.55 21.67
N ASP A 6 -3.01 -23.91 20.62
CA ASP A 6 -1.76 -23.14 20.70
C ASP A 6 -2.08 -21.74 21.24
N ASN A 7 -1.96 -21.58 22.54
CA ASN A 7 -2.37 -20.38 23.24
C ASN A 7 -1.17 -19.64 23.86
N ASN A 8 -1.33 -18.32 24.05
CA ASN A 8 -0.36 -17.45 24.73
C ASN A 8 1.04 -17.42 24.07
N ASN A 9 1.11 -17.57 22.76
CA ASN A 9 2.35 -17.41 22.00
C ASN A 9 2.53 -15.97 21.54
N THR A 10 3.77 -15.58 21.32
CA THR A 10 4.12 -14.30 20.69
C THR A 10 4.83 -14.57 19.37
N ILE A 11 4.36 -13.92 18.31
CA ILE A 11 5.01 -13.82 17.00
C ILE A 11 5.35 -12.34 16.80
N GLU A 12 6.64 -12.00 16.85
CA GLU A 12 7.06 -10.60 16.78
C GLU A 12 8.28 -10.38 15.88
N ASP A 13 8.30 -9.20 15.23
CA ASP A 13 9.43 -8.66 14.47
C ASP A 13 9.97 -9.59 13.37
N ASN A 14 9.10 -10.40 12.76
CA ASN A 14 9.48 -11.29 11.68
C ASN A 14 9.23 -10.64 10.32
N THR A 15 10.05 -11.04 9.33
CA THR A 15 9.78 -10.81 7.91
C THR A 15 9.35 -12.12 7.27
N ILE A 16 8.11 -12.19 6.77
CA ILE A 16 7.49 -13.39 6.21
C ILE A 16 7.03 -13.11 4.79
N VAL A 17 7.72 -13.68 3.81
CA VAL A 17 7.48 -13.46 2.38
C VAL A 17 7.55 -14.76 1.58
N GLY A 18 6.86 -14.82 0.44
CA GLY A 18 7.00 -15.93 -0.53
C GLY A 18 6.38 -17.26 -0.09
N ASN A 19 5.46 -17.26 0.87
CA ASN A 19 4.75 -18.45 1.31
C ASN A 19 3.34 -18.52 0.72
N ALA A 20 2.71 -19.70 0.72
CA ALA A 20 1.30 -19.86 0.35
C ALA A 20 0.35 -19.09 1.25
N ASN A 21 0.73 -18.95 2.51
CA ASN A 21 0.11 -18.08 3.52
C ASN A 21 1.22 -17.59 4.45
N GLY A 22 1.09 -16.36 4.96
CA GLY A 22 2.03 -15.81 5.92
C GLY A 22 1.79 -16.33 7.35
N ILE A 23 0.99 -15.63 8.15
CA ILE A 23 0.62 -16.02 9.51
C ILE A 23 -0.81 -16.56 9.51
N LEU A 24 -0.99 -17.78 10.02
CA LEU A 24 -2.31 -18.42 10.18
C LEU A 24 -2.59 -18.72 11.64
N LEU A 25 -3.71 -18.21 12.15
CA LEU A 25 -4.28 -18.59 13.43
C LEU A 25 -5.52 -19.45 13.15
N ALA A 26 -5.53 -20.66 13.69
CA ALA A 26 -6.65 -21.60 13.56
C ALA A 26 -7.81 -21.24 14.49
N SER A 27 -8.98 -21.80 14.22
CA SER A 27 -10.10 -21.72 15.13
C SER A 27 -9.72 -22.30 16.50
N GLY A 28 -10.06 -21.58 17.59
CA GLY A 28 -9.76 -21.99 18.96
C GLY A 28 -8.35 -21.61 19.46
N ALA A 29 -7.53 -20.90 18.66
CA ALA A 29 -6.30 -20.29 19.14
C ALA A 29 -6.61 -19.01 19.95
N GLU A 30 -6.05 -18.89 21.15
CA GLU A 30 -6.40 -17.80 22.08
C GLU A 30 -5.16 -17.21 22.78
N GLY A 31 -5.26 -15.93 23.17
CA GLY A 31 -4.23 -15.24 23.94
C GLY A 31 -2.89 -15.02 23.20
N ASN A 32 -2.85 -15.24 21.88
CA ASN A 32 -1.65 -15.03 21.12
C ASN A 32 -1.45 -13.54 20.78
N ILE A 33 -0.21 -13.09 20.75
CA ILE A 33 0.22 -11.73 20.39
C ILE A 33 0.98 -11.81 19.08
N ILE A 34 0.48 -11.09 18.07
CA ILE A 34 1.09 -10.96 16.75
C ILE A 34 1.45 -9.50 16.54
N ARG A 35 2.75 -9.14 16.63
CA ARG A 35 3.15 -7.74 16.59
C ARG A 35 4.42 -7.48 15.78
N GLY A 36 4.49 -6.28 15.19
CA GLY A 36 5.69 -5.77 14.50
C GLY A 36 6.12 -6.60 13.28
N ASN A 37 5.30 -7.53 12.78
CA ASN A 37 5.71 -8.39 11.67
C ASN A 37 5.50 -7.70 10.32
N LEU A 38 6.45 -7.88 9.41
CA LEU A 38 6.31 -7.58 7.99
C LEU A 38 5.90 -8.86 7.25
N VAL A 39 4.65 -8.95 6.84
CA VAL A 39 4.08 -10.14 6.19
C VAL A 39 3.52 -9.75 4.83
N THR A 40 4.26 -10.01 3.77
CA THR A 40 3.91 -9.53 2.41
C THR A 40 4.29 -10.54 1.34
N GLY A 41 3.63 -10.46 0.16
CA GLY A 41 4.01 -11.26 -0.98
C GLY A 41 3.80 -12.76 -0.78
N ASN A 42 2.73 -13.15 -0.08
CA ASN A 42 2.34 -14.53 0.13
C ASN A 42 1.21 -14.88 -0.86
N PRO A 43 1.55 -15.29 -2.12
CA PRO A 43 0.57 -15.49 -3.19
C PRO A 43 -0.26 -16.76 -2.99
N PRO A 44 -1.46 -16.83 -3.60
CA PRO A 44 -2.19 -18.09 -3.71
C PRO A 44 -1.34 -19.13 -4.42
N VAL A 45 -1.30 -20.35 -3.89
CA VAL A 45 -0.66 -21.48 -4.56
C VAL A 45 -1.63 -22.67 -4.62
N GLN A 46 -1.59 -23.37 -5.73
CA GLN A 46 -2.29 -24.65 -5.91
C GLN A 46 -1.33 -25.78 -5.54
N LEU A 47 -1.62 -26.47 -4.45
CA LEU A 47 -0.76 -27.52 -3.92
C LEU A 47 -0.88 -28.84 -4.71
N SER A 48 -2.03 -29.07 -5.37
CA SER A 48 -2.27 -30.16 -6.31
C SER A 48 -3.43 -29.81 -7.25
N LEU A 49 -3.59 -30.56 -8.35
CA LEU A 49 -4.70 -30.38 -9.30
C LEU A 49 -6.07 -30.62 -8.65
N ASP A 50 -6.13 -31.45 -7.62
CA ASP A 50 -7.34 -31.83 -6.91
C ASP A 50 -7.57 -31.06 -5.59
N SER A 51 -6.64 -30.20 -5.22
CA SER A 51 -6.76 -29.37 -4.00
C SER A 51 -7.23 -27.96 -4.34
N PRO A 52 -8.15 -27.39 -3.55
CA PRO A 52 -8.48 -25.98 -3.71
C PRO A 52 -7.21 -25.12 -3.52
N SER A 53 -7.06 -24.11 -4.36
CA SER A 53 -5.97 -23.15 -4.21
C SER A 53 -6.04 -22.50 -2.82
N THR A 54 -4.89 -22.33 -2.18
CA THR A 54 -4.83 -21.52 -0.96
C THR A 54 -5.08 -20.06 -1.32
N SER A 55 -5.77 -19.33 -0.47
CA SER A 55 -6.18 -17.95 -0.77
C SER A 55 -5.03 -16.93 -0.78
N GLY A 56 -3.80 -17.34 -0.46
CA GLY A 56 -2.64 -16.46 -0.50
C GLY A 56 -2.79 -15.23 0.40
N VAL A 57 -3.10 -15.42 1.66
CA VAL A 57 -3.33 -14.33 2.61
C VAL A 57 -2.11 -14.12 3.49
N ASP A 58 -1.68 -12.86 3.67
CA ASP A 58 -0.54 -12.55 4.52
C ASP A 58 -0.84 -12.86 6.00
N ILE A 59 -1.98 -12.41 6.53
CA ILE A 59 -2.40 -12.78 7.90
C ILE A 59 -3.85 -13.25 7.88
N ARG A 60 -4.10 -14.47 8.35
CA ARG A 60 -5.46 -15.01 8.54
C ARG A 60 -5.68 -15.37 10.01
N ASN A 61 -6.74 -14.81 10.59
CA ASN A 61 -7.23 -15.18 11.89
C ASN A 61 -8.57 -15.91 11.74
N SER A 62 -8.60 -17.21 12.01
CA SER A 62 -9.82 -18.04 12.05
C SER A 62 -10.33 -18.25 13.47
N ALA A 63 -9.66 -17.70 14.48
CA ALA A 63 -10.10 -17.71 15.86
C ALA A 63 -11.24 -16.69 16.10
N THR A 64 -11.85 -16.78 17.26
CA THR A 64 -12.90 -15.84 17.70
C THR A 64 -12.37 -14.41 17.70
N ALA A 65 -13.21 -13.46 17.33
CA ALA A 65 -12.85 -12.04 17.33
C ALA A 65 -12.43 -11.60 18.74
N GLY A 66 -11.29 -10.93 18.85
CA GLY A 66 -10.72 -10.48 20.12
C GLY A 66 -9.97 -11.54 20.94
N ALA A 67 -9.97 -12.80 20.50
CA ALA A 67 -9.24 -13.87 21.21
C ALA A 67 -7.72 -13.72 21.11
N ASN A 68 -7.21 -13.01 20.10
CA ASN A 68 -5.78 -12.75 19.88
C ASN A 68 -5.53 -11.26 19.65
N ALA A 69 -4.35 -10.78 20.04
CA ALA A 69 -3.93 -9.40 19.86
C ALA A 69 -3.07 -9.23 18.58
N PHE A 70 -3.33 -8.14 17.84
CA PHE A 70 -2.56 -7.77 16.64
C PHE A 70 -2.11 -6.32 16.78
N GLU A 71 -0.81 -6.07 16.71
CA GLU A 71 -0.23 -4.75 16.96
C GLU A 71 0.87 -4.42 15.94
N GLY A 72 0.76 -3.31 15.22
CA GLY A 72 1.84 -2.79 14.39
C GLY A 72 2.34 -3.73 13.29
N ASN A 73 1.56 -4.74 12.87
CA ASN A 73 1.95 -5.60 11.76
C ASN A 73 1.77 -4.85 10.44
N ILE A 74 2.64 -5.09 9.48
CA ILE A 74 2.55 -4.59 8.10
C ILE A 74 2.23 -5.77 7.20
N CYS A 75 1.09 -5.74 6.50
CA CYS A 75 0.70 -6.73 5.49
C CYS A 75 -0.14 -6.11 4.38
N LEU A 76 -0.25 -6.79 3.25
CA LEU A 76 -1.05 -6.36 2.10
C LEU A 76 -2.45 -6.99 2.10
N THR A 77 -2.58 -8.18 2.67
CA THR A 77 -3.84 -8.92 2.70
C THR A 77 -4.07 -9.52 4.08
N SER A 78 -5.29 -9.39 4.60
CA SER A 78 -5.66 -10.01 5.88
C SER A 78 -7.11 -10.47 5.90
N ILE A 79 -7.40 -11.47 6.74
CA ILE A 79 -8.75 -11.94 7.05
C ILE A 79 -8.89 -11.97 8.56
N ASN A 80 -9.87 -11.23 9.09
CA ASN A 80 -10.18 -11.11 10.52
C ASN A 80 -8.96 -10.75 11.41
N ALA A 81 -7.98 -10.04 10.82
CA ALA A 81 -6.82 -9.53 11.53
C ALA A 81 -6.63 -8.07 11.13
N PRO A 82 -6.46 -7.14 12.08
CA PRO A 82 -6.09 -5.78 11.75
C PRO A 82 -4.69 -5.78 11.18
N CYS A 83 -4.59 -5.40 9.94
CA CYS A 83 -3.36 -5.08 9.26
C CYS A 83 -3.48 -3.62 8.86
N PRO A 84 -2.77 -2.70 9.48
CA PRO A 84 -2.68 -1.40 8.90
C PRO A 84 -2.09 -1.62 7.51
N SER A 85 -2.89 -1.43 6.48
CA SER A 85 -2.40 -1.29 5.13
C SER A 85 -1.26 -0.28 5.21
N VAL A 86 -0.13 -0.58 4.59
CA VAL A 86 0.82 0.49 4.28
C VAL A 86 0.01 1.45 3.43
N GLY A 87 -0.43 2.54 4.04
CA GLY A 87 -1.27 3.52 3.37
C GLY A 87 -0.64 3.92 2.04
N PRO A 88 -1.40 4.47 1.12
CA PRO A 88 -0.86 4.87 -0.17
C PRO A 88 0.29 5.85 0.04
N SER A 89 1.41 5.60 -0.62
CA SER A 89 2.54 6.53 -0.66
C SER A 89 2.57 7.26 -2.00
N PHE A 90 2.86 8.56 -1.95
CA PHE A 90 3.01 9.39 -3.14
C PHE A 90 4.13 10.39 -2.90
N THR A 91 5.18 10.32 -3.70
CA THR A 91 6.42 11.10 -3.51
C THR A 91 6.90 11.69 -4.81
N ALA A 92 7.72 12.75 -4.70
CA ALA A 92 8.48 13.32 -5.82
C ALA A 92 9.97 13.35 -5.48
N SER A 93 10.81 13.03 -6.44
CA SER A 93 12.26 13.14 -6.28
C SER A 93 12.91 13.69 -7.58
N PRO A 94 13.61 14.82 -7.50
CA PRO A 94 13.80 15.70 -6.33
C PRO A 94 12.53 16.48 -5.96
N ASN A 95 12.33 16.73 -4.66
CA ASN A 95 11.38 17.69 -4.12
C ASN A 95 11.97 18.27 -2.81
N PRO A 96 12.36 19.55 -2.75
CA PRO A 96 12.21 20.54 -3.83
C PRO A 96 13.12 20.27 -5.04
N ILE A 97 12.66 20.72 -6.22
CA ILE A 97 13.42 20.65 -7.47
C ILE A 97 14.48 21.75 -7.49
N PRO A 98 15.77 21.44 -7.63
CA PRO A 98 16.81 22.47 -7.74
C PRO A 98 16.73 23.17 -9.09
N VAL A 99 16.63 24.49 -9.09
CA VAL A 99 16.63 25.33 -10.29
C VAL A 99 17.73 26.41 -10.22
N THR A 100 18.28 26.81 -11.37
CA THR A 100 19.35 27.79 -11.45
C THR A 100 18.90 29.05 -12.20
N GLY A 101 19.51 30.18 -11.87
CA GLY A 101 19.26 31.45 -12.53
C GLY A 101 17.77 31.87 -12.40
N ASN A 102 17.17 32.26 -13.52
CA ASN A 102 15.77 32.72 -13.59
C ASN A 102 14.80 31.59 -13.97
N ALA A 103 15.16 30.34 -13.80
CA ALA A 103 14.25 29.23 -14.09
C ALA A 103 13.07 29.22 -13.10
N PHE A 104 11.84 29.10 -13.64
CA PHE A 104 10.58 29.04 -12.89
C PHE A 104 9.89 27.68 -13.02
N LEU A 105 10.49 26.77 -13.77
CA LEU A 105 9.98 25.45 -14.06
C LEU A 105 11.06 24.41 -13.82
N GLY A 106 10.66 23.23 -13.33
CA GLY A 106 11.56 22.12 -13.10
C GLY A 106 10.97 20.77 -13.51
N SER A 107 11.73 19.71 -13.32
CA SER A 107 11.34 18.34 -13.59
C SER A 107 11.61 17.47 -12.37
N THR A 108 10.68 16.54 -12.07
CA THR A 108 10.81 15.59 -10.98
C THR A 108 10.25 14.23 -11.40
N THR A 109 10.56 13.18 -10.67
CA THR A 109 9.95 11.87 -10.82
C THR A 109 8.92 11.67 -9.73
N LEU A 110 7.67 11.48 -10.11
CA LEU A 110 6.59 11.08 -9.23
C LEU A 110 6.63 9.56 -9.05
N SER A 111 6.52 9.07 -7.81
CA SER A 111 6.50 7.65 -7.49
C SER A 111 5.39 7.37 -6.50
N TRP A 112 4.67 6.26 -6.69
CA TRP A 112 3.56 5.87 -5.82
C TRP A 112 3.50 4.36 -5.59
N ASN A 113 2.89 4.03 -4.46
CA ASN A 113 2.44 2.69 -4.12
C ASN A 113 1.07 2.81 -3.44
N ALA A 114 0.04 2.22 -4.04
CA ALA A 114 -1.35 2.25 -3.59
C ALA A 114 -1.90 0.81 -3.55
N PRO A 115 -1.52 0.01 -2.53
CA PRO A 115 -1.73 -1.44 -2.52
C PRO A 115 -3.20 -1.85 -2.63
N ASP A 116 -4.13 -1.01 -2.16
CA ASP A 116 -5.57 -1.30 -2.15
C ASP A 116 -6.30 -0.88 -3.44
N ALA A 117 -5.60 -0.26 -4.39
CA ALA A 117 -6.12 0.12 -5.70
C ALA A 117 -5.57 -0.81 -6.80
N GLN A 118 -6.26 -0.88 -7.93
CA GLN A 118 -5.78 -1.60 -9.12
C GLN A 118 -5.38 -0.62 -10.24
N LEU A 119 -6.08 0.49 -10.33
CA LEU A 119 -5.86 1.50 -11.35
C LEU A 119 -5.80 2.88 -10.70
N ILE A 120 -4.78 3.64 -11.07
CA ILE A 120 -4.49 4.97 -10.55
C ILE A 120 -4.47 5.97 -11.68
N GLU A 121 -5.03 7.14 -11.41
CA GLU A 121 -4.81 8.35 -12.19
C GLU A 121 -4.11 9.42 -11.35
N ILE A 122 -3.19 10.15 -11.96
CA ILE A 122 -2.59 11.34 -11.35
C ILE A 122 -3.14 12.56 -12.04
N HIS A 123 -3.76 13.44 -11.25
CA HIS A 123 -4.36 14.69 -11.70
C HIS A 123 -3.61 15.90 -11.14
N ILE A 124 -3.67 17.03 -11.87
CA ILE A 124 -2.96 18.27 -11.54
C ILE A 124 -3.97 19.32 -11.06
N GLY A 125 -3.71 19.91 -9.89
CA GLY A 125 -4.46 21.05 -9.36
C GLY A 125 -5.72 20.69 -8.58
N SER A 126 -6.45 19.65 -8.99
CA SER A 126 -7.64 19.13 -8.28
C SER A 126 -7.82 17.64 -8.57
N PRO A 127 -8.67 16.93 -7.78
CA PRO A 127 -8.99 15.51 -8.02
C PRO A 127 -9.47 15.21 -9.44
N ASP A 128 -10.25 16.10 -10.04
CA ASP A 128 -10.81 16.09 -11.39
C ASP A 128 -10.06 16.99 -12.38
N GLY A 129 -8.89 17.50 -11.97
CA GLY A 129 -8.06 18.39 -12.77
C GLY A 129 -7.49 17.73 -14.02
N LYS A 130 -6.51 18.39 -14.63
CA LYS A 130 -5.87 17.86 -15.84
C LYS A 130 -5.22 16.51 -15.56
N LEU A 131 -5.59 15.48 -16.31
CA LEU A 131 -4.95 14.17 -16.26
C LEU A 131 -3.48 14.27 -16.68
N PHE A 132 -2.58 13.77 -15.82
CA PHE A 132 -1.17 13.63 -16.12
C PHE A 132 -0.83 12.22 -16.61
N THR A 133 -1.30 11.18 -15.91
CA THR A 133 -1.06 9.79 -16.31
C THR A 133 -2.08 8.84 -15.70
N THR A 134 -2.28 7.68 -16.36
CA THR A 134 -3.05 6.54 -15.85
C THR A 134 -2.14 5.33 -15.81
N MET A 135 -1.99 4.68 -14.66
CA MET A 135 -1.11 3.52 -14.47
C MET A 135 -1.64 2.57 -13.38
N GLY A 136 -0.97 1.43 -13.21
CA GLY A 136 -1.23 0.49 -12.11
C GLY A 136 -0.92 1.08 -10.74
N ASN A 137 -1.27 0.33 -9.72
CA ASN A 137 -1.19 0.72 -8.31
C ASN A 137 0.22 0.98 -7.76
N ARG A 138 1.26 0.60 -8.49
CA ARG A 138 2.65 0.87 -8.14
C ARG A 138 3.44 1.20 -9.41
N SER A 139 3.96 2.42 -9.47
CA SER A 139 4.77 2.86 -10.61
C SER A 139 5.52 4.15 -10.28
N SER A 140 6.25 4.64 -11.27
CA SER A 140 6.87 5.96 -11.26
C SER A 140 6.85 6.57 -12.67
N VAL A 141 6.81 7.89 -12.74
CA VAL A 141 6.81 8.62 -14.00
C VAL A 141 7.54 9.95 -13.84
N GLN A 142 8.39 10.29 -14.79
CA GLN A 142 9.06 11.59 -14.81
C GLN A 142 8.14 12.65 -15.43
N THR A 143 8.06 13.82 -14.79
CA THR A 143 7.45 15.00 -15.40
C THR A 143 8.38 15.58 -16.46
N GLY A 144 7.86 16.37 -17.39
CA GLY A 144 8.72 17.27 -18.18
C GLY A 144 9.17 18.46 -17.36
N THR A 145 9.99 19.34 -17.94
CA THR A 145 10.44 20.61 -17.33
C THR A 145 9.32 21.67 -17.41
N TRP A 146 8.19 21.36 -16.80
CA TRP A 146 7.00 22.21 -16.80
C TRP A 146 6.35 22.38 -15.42
N VAL A 147 6.96 21.86 -14.36
CA VAL A 147 6.46 21.92 -12.99
C VAL A 147 6.89 23.24 -12.34
N PRO A 148 5.96 24.17 -12.05
CA PRO A 148 6.23 25.39 -11.29
C PRO A 148 6.27 25.10 -9.79
N ASP A 149 6.72 26.08 -9.02
CA ASP A 149 6.66 26.03 -7.56
C ASP A 149 5.23 25.94 -7.06
N GLY A 150 5.00 25.08 -6.05
CA GLY A 150 3.72 24.87 -5.42
C GLY A 150 2.72 24.04 -6.24
N MET A 151 3.17 23.40 -7.33
CA MET A 151 2.27 22.53 -8.10
C MET A 151 1.78 21.35 -7.28
N THR A 152 0.47 21.14 -7.30
CA THR A 152 -0.18 20.05 -6.54
C THR A 152 -0.60 18.93 -7.49
N PHE A 153 -0.26 17.70 -7.10
CA PHE A 153 -0.67 16.45 -7.76
C PHE A 153 -1.59 15.65 -6.83
N TYR A 154 -2.60 15.03 -7.42
CA TYR A 154 -3.60 14.21 -6.73
C TYR A 154 -3.51 12.77 -7.25
N LEU A 155 -3.28 11.83 -6.35
CA LEU A 155 -3.28 10.39 -6.64
C LEU A 155 -4.70 9.87 -6.45
N GLN A 156 -5.39 9.52 -7.55
CA GLN A 156 -6.79 9.09 -7.56
C GLN A 156 -6.90 7.58 -7.74
N ASP A 157 -7.71 6.93 -6.93
CA ASP A 157 -8.12 5.54 -7.16
C ASP A 157 -9.32 5.52 -8.12
N VAL A 158 -9.08 5.07 -9.35
CA VAL A 158 -10.12 4.93 -10.39
C VAL A 158 -10.50 3.47 -10.63
N THR A 159 -10.11 2.57 -9.73
CA THR A 159 -10.45 1.15 -9.80
C THR A 159 -11.97 0.95 -9.92
N GLY A 160 -12.39 0.19 -10.93
CA GLY A 160 -13.80 -0.09 -11.15
C GLY A 160 -14.64 1.10 -11.60
N GLY A 161 -14.00 2.18 -12.11
CA GLY A 161 -14.70 3.39 -12.57
C GLY A 161 -15.11 4.35 -11.45
N LYS A 162 -14.38 4.37 -10.33
CA LYS A 162 -14.59 5.33 -9.25
C LYS A 162 -14.51 6.77 -9.76
N PRO A 163 -15.38 7.68 -9.27
CA PRO A 163 -15.39 9.08 -9.72
C PRO A 163 -14.17 9.84 -9.18
N LEU A 164 -13.80 10.90 -9.93
CA LEU A 164 -12.69 11.79 -9.58
C LEU A 164 -13.12 12.81 -8.52
N THR A 165 -13.23 12.37 -7.29
CA THR A 165 -13.61 13.17 -6.13
C THR A 165 -12.61 13.06 -5.01
N SER A 166 -12.70 13.95 -4.02
CA SER A 166 -11.86 13.90 -2.82
C SER A 166 -11.96 12.58 -2.05
N ASP A 167 -13.12 11.91 -2.13
CA ASP A 167 -13.36 10.65 -1.41
C ASP A 167 -12.49 9.48 -1.92
N TYR A 168 -12.04 9.57 -3.16
CA TYR A 168 -11.15 8.59 -3.80
C TYR A 168 -9.74 9.12 -4.03
N THR A 169 -9.40 10.27 -3.43
CA THR A 169 -8.03 10.77 -3.39
C THR A 169 -7.22 9.98 -2.36
N LEU A 170 -6.27 9.20 -2.82
CA LEU A 170 -5.41 8.39 -1.98
C LEU A 170 -4.31 9.20 -1.31
N ALA A 171 -3.76 10.16 -2.02
CA ALA A 171 -2.73 11.07 -1.52
C ALA A 171 -2.65 12.33 -2.36
N THR A 172 -2.15 13.39 -1.74
CA THR A 172 -1.87 14.68 -2.38
C THR A 172 -0.41 15.04 -2.18
N LEU A 173 0.23 15.54 -3.22
CA LEU A 173 1.64 15.90 -3.21
C LEU A 173 1.85 17.31 -3.76
N VAL A 174 2.49 18.16 -2.98
CA VAL A 174 2.93 19.48 -3.44
C VAL A 174 4.41 19.42 -3.81
N VAL A 175 4.75 19.89 -5.00
CA VAL A 175 6.13 19.96 -5.49
C VAL A 175 6.62 21.39 -5.44
N HIS A 176 7.77 21.58 -4.84
CA HIS A 176 8.41 22.90 -4.68
C HIS A 176 9.65 23.05 -5.54
N LEU A 177 10.01 24.30 -5.84
CA LEU A 177 11.28 24.66 -6.47
C LEU A 177 12.24 25.23 -5.41
N GLN A 178 13.52 24.93 -5.57
CA GLN A 178 14.60 25.50 -4.76
C GLN A 178 15.62 26.18 -5.66
N LYS A 179 15.74 27.49 -5.54
CA LYS A 179 16.79 28.26 -6.24
C LYS A 179 18.15 27.98 -5.61
N LYS A 180 19.11 27.69 -6.47
CA LYS A 180 20.54 27.61 -6.11
C LYS A 180 21.24 28.92 -6.43
#